data_2018c5a39f535af4987b335a17f31206
#
_entry.id   2018c5a39f535af4987b335a17f31206
#
_cell.length_a   1.000
_cell.length_b   1.000
_cell.length_c   1.000
_cell.angle_alpha   90.00
_cell.angle_beta   90.00
_cell.angle_gamma   90.00
#
_symmetry.space_group_name_H-M   'P 1'
#
loop_
_entity.id
_entity.type
_entity.pdbx_description
1 polymer ?
#
loop_
_entity_poly.entity_id
_entity_poly.type
_entity_poly.pdbx_seq_one_letter_code
_entity_poly.pdbx_strand_id
1 'polypeptide(L)'
;MNLFESERKVMDVLWREGSITAGEIAKILNIDIGWNRNTTYTVINKCIKKGYISRGEVKFLCTPVITKDEVKNDELEELMKKYFDNSPVKLFTSVVNLADKQELKKMKKIIKNTANL
;
A
#
# COMPACT_ATOMS: atom_id res chain seq x y z
N MET A 1 -11.88 -2.06 0.03
CA MET A 1 -11.05 -1.33 1.02
C MET A 1 -10.91 0.11 0.56
N ASN A 2 -11.13 1.06 1.45
CA ASN A 2 -11.12 2.48 1.07
C ASN A 2 -9.95 3.20 1.77
N LEU A 3 -8.77 3.09 1.20
CA LEU A 3 -7.56 3.70 1.74
C LEU A 3 -7.30 5.03 1.01
N PHE A 4 -7.47 6.13 1.73
CA PHE A 4 -7.20 7.46 1.19
C PHE A 4 -5.69 7.71 1.10
N GLU A 5 -5.28 8.63 0.24
CA GLU A 5 -3.86 8.95 0.05
C GLU A 5 -3.15 9.36 1.35
N SER A 6 -3.81 10.17 2.20
CA SER A 6 -3.25 10.55 3.49
C SER A 6 -3.07 9.34 4.42
N GLU A 7 -4.03 8.43 4.39
CA GLU A 7 -3.98 7.20 5.18
C GLU A 7 -2.87 6.27 4.69
N ARG A 8 -2.68 6.18 3.37
CA ARG A 8 -1.60 5.39 2.79
C ARG A 8 -0.22 5.88 3.23
N LYS A 9 -0.05 7.19 3.37
CA LYS A 9 1.23 7.76 3.85
C LYS A 9 1.57 7.28 5.26
N VAL A 10 0.59 7.21 6.14
CA VAL A 10 0.75 6.65 7.50
C VAL A 10 1.02 5.14 7.42
N MET A 11 0.24 4.42 6.63
CA MET A 11 0.41 2.98 6.48
C MET A 11 1.76 2.63 5.88
N ASP A 12 2.27 3.41 4.91
CA ASP A 12 3.59 3.19 4.31
C ASP A 12 4.70 3.22 5.38
N VAL A 13 4.60 4.12 6.34
CA VAL A 13 5.55 4.18 7.45
C VAL A 13 5.49 2.90 8.29
N LEU A 14 4.29 2.46 8.65
CA LEU A 14 4.11 1.25 9.45
C LEU A 14 4.52 -0.01 8.68
N TRP A 15 4.23 -0.09 7.40
CA TRP A 15 4.66 -1.25 6.59
C TRP A 15 6.18 -1.33 6.47
N ARG A 16 6.87 -0.18 6.46
CA ARG A 16 8.33 -0.12 6.38
C ARG A 16 9.00 -0.36 7.73
N GLU A 17 8.50 0.29 8.79
CA GLU A 17 9.15 0.30 10.10
C GLU A 17 8.63 -0.77 11.06
N GLY A 18 7.45 -1.34 10.80
CA GLY A 18 6.77 -2.20 11.76
C GLY A 18 6.03 -1.38 12.82
N SER A 19 5.65 -2.03 13.91
CA SER A 19 4.92 -1.36 14.99
C SER A 19 5.80 -0.31 15.68
N ILE A 20 5.35 0.93 15.64
CA ILE A 20 6.01 2.08 16.28
C ILE A 20 4.95 2.99 16.90
N THR A 21 5.38 3.93 17.74
CA THR A 21 4.46 4.86 18.40
C THR A 21 3.96 5.94 17.44
N ALA A 22 2.81 6.51 17.76
CA ALA A 22 2.26 7.62 17.00
C ALA A 22 3.24 8.81 16.94
N GLY A 23 3.98 9.07 18.02
CA GLY A 23 5.00 10.11 18.05
C GLY A 23 6.16 9.85 17.08
N GLU A 24 6.57 8.60 16.95
CA GLU A 24 7.61 8.19 15.98
C GLU A 24 7.11 8.35 14.54
N ILE A 25 5.87 7.95 14.27
CA ILE A 25 5.25 8.18 12.94
C ILE A 25 5.23 9.69 12.63
N ALA A 26 4.84 10.51 13.61
CA ALA A 26 4.76 11.96 13.44
C ALA A 26 6.13 12.57 13.11
N LYS A 27 7.19 12.11 13.76
CA LYS A 27 8.56 12.56 13.47
C LYS A 27 8.99 12.21 12.04
N ILE A 28 8.72 10.97 11.63
CA ILE A 28 9.08 10.50 10.29
C ILE A 28 8.35 11.32 9.22
N LEU A 29 7.04 11.48 9.35
CA LEU A 29 6.24 12.22 8.37
C LEU A 29 6.52 13.72 8.38
N ASN A 30 6.93 14.29 9.50
CA ASN A 30 7.39 15.67 9.55
C ASN A 30 8.67 15.85 8.72
N ILE A 31 9.62 14.93 8.85
CA ILE A 31 10.88 14.97 8.09
C ILE A 31 10.63 14.70 6.62
N ASP A 32 9.86 13.66 6.30
CA ASP A 32 9.70 13.19 4.93
C ASP A 32 8.81 14.08 4.07
N ILE A 33 7.72 14.60 4.62
CA ILE A 33 6.71 15.34 3.86
C ILE A 33 6.22 16.62 4.54
N GLY A 34 6.80 16.99 5.67
CA GLY A 34 6.49 18.26 6.34
C GLY A 34 5.14 18.29 7.07
N TRP A 35 4.53 17.16 7.35
CA TRP A 35 3.29 17.14 8.13
C TRP A 35 3.55 17.59 9.56
N ASN A 36 2.67 18.45 10.09
CA ASN A 36 2.72 18.77 11.51
C ASN A 36 2.18 17.59 12.33
N ARG A 37 2.47 17.61 13.63
CA ARG A 37 2.09 16.53 14.55
C ARG A 37 0.57 16.29 14.57
N ASN A 38 -0.22 17.36 14.61
CA ASN A 38 -1.68 17.25 14.67
C ASN A 38 -2.25 16.59 13.42
N THR A 39 -1.73 16.91 12.24
CA THR A 39 -2.15 16.29 10.97
C THR A 39 -1.91 14.78 11.02
N THR A 40 -0.72 14.37 11.45
CA THR A 40 -0.37 12.95 11.54
C THR A 40 -1.29 12.22 12.53
N TYR A 41 -1.51 12.77 13.71
CA TYR A 41 -2.38 12.15 14.71
C TYR A 41 -3.83 12.04 14.21
N THR A 42 -4.32 13.05 13.51
CA THR A 42 -5.68 13.02 12.92
C THR A 42 -5.80 11.85 11.94
N VAL A 43 -4.81 11.66 11.08
CA VAL A 43 -4.82 10.58 10.09
C VAL A 43 -4.68 9.21 10.76
N ILE A 44 -3.78 9.09 11.75
CA ILE A 44 -3.63 7.85 12.53
C ILE A 44 -4.97 7.45 13.15
N ASN A 45 -5.68 8.40 13.76
CA ASN A 45 -6.98 8.12 14.37
C ASN A 45 -8.03 7.68 13.35
N LYS A 46 -8.00 8.22 12.14
CA LYS A 46 -8.86 7.75 11.04
C LYS A 46 -8.54 6.31 10.67
N CYS A 47 -7.26 5.96 10.59
CA CYS A 47 -6.83 4.59 10.31
C CYS A 47 -7.27 3.61 11.41
N ILE A 48 -7.19 4.04 12.67
CA ILE A 48 -7.66 3.23 13.80
C ILE A 48 -9.17 3.01 13.69
N LYS A 49 -9.92 4.06 13.42
CA LYS A 49 -11.38 4.00 13.29
C LYS A 49 -11.80 3.08 12.15
N LYS A 50 -11.06 3.05 11.06
CA LYS A 50 -11.32 2.15 9.92
C LYS A 50 -10.84 0.72 10.14
N GLY A 51 -10.12 0.45 11.24
CA GLY A 51 -9.57 -0.87 11.53
C GLY A 51 -8.27 -1.20 10.81
N TYR A 52 -7.60 -0.22 10.25
CA TYR A 52 -6.31 -0.41 9.56
C TYR A 52 -5.13 -0.44 10.51
N ILE A 53 -5.26 0.23 11.65
CA ILE A 53 -4.26 0.29 12.71
C ILE A 53 -4.89 -0.16 14.02
N SER A 54 -4.15 -0.98 14.77
CA SER A 54 -4.48 -1.34 16.14
C SER A 54 -3.65 -0.47 17.08
N ARG A 55 -4.31 0.18 18.03
CA ARG A 55 -3.66 0.99 19.05
C ARG A 55 -3.36 0.14 20.28
N GLY A 56 -2.09 0.07 20.66
CA GLY A 56 -1.68 -0.54 21.91
C GLY A 56 -1.94 0.37 23.12
N GLU A 57 -2.01 -0.21 24.30
CA GLU A 57 -2.31 0.53 25.54
C GLU A 57 -1.15 1.39 26.03
N VAL A 58 0.08 1.03 25.67
CA VAL A 58 1.29 1.72 26.16
C VAL A 58 1.83 2.64 25.08
N LYS A 59 2.03 3.92 25.43
CA LYS A 59 2.71 4.93 24.60
C LYS A 59 2.12 5.14 23.20
N PHE A 60 0.85 4.86 23.01
CA PHE A 60 0.18 4.97 21.73
C PHE A 60 0.93 4.18 20.64
N LEU A 61 1.20 2.90 20.93
CA LEU A 61 1.83 2.01 19.95
C LEU A 61 0.85 1.72 18.82
N CYS A 62 1.31 1.91 17.59
CA CYS A 62 0.53 1.66 16.37
C CYS A 62 1.02 0.39 15.70
N THR A 63 0.11 -0.56 15.47
CA THR A 63 0.42 -1.80 14.78
C THR A 63 -0.44 -1.90 13.53
N PRO A 64 0.15 -2.16 12.34
CA PRO A 64 -0.65 -2.30 11.13
C PRO A 64 -1.48 -3.58 11.21
N VAL A 65 -2.79 -3.46 10.92
CA VAL A 65 -3.71 -4.60 10.86
C VAL A 65 -3.80 -5.12 9.43
N ILE A 66 -3.85 -4.20 8.46
CA ILE A 66 -3.86 -4.56 7.04
C ILE A 66 -2.43 -4.61 6.50
N THR A 67 -2.17 -5.52 5.58
CA THR A 67 -0.86 -5.63 4.93
C THR A 67 -0.81 -4.80 3.65
N LYS A 68 0.42 -4.47 3.23
CA LYS A 68 0.64 -3.79 1.96
C LYS A 68 0.16 -4.65 0.79
N ASP A 69 0.37 -5.96 0.86
CA ASP A 69 -0.06 -6.88 -0.19
C ASP A 69 -1.59 -6.94 -0.31
N GLU A 70 -2.30 -6.93 0.82
CA GLU A 70 -3.76 -6.88 0.80
C GLU A 70 -4.27 -5.63 0.09
N VAL A 71 -3.71 -4.47 0.41
CA VAL A 71 -4.08 -3.20 -0.23
C VAL A 71 -3.72 -3.20 -1.70
N LYS A 72 -2.51 -3.64 -2.03
CA LYS A 72 -2.04 -3.73 -3.41
C LYS A 72 -2.96 -4.59 -4.27
N ASN A 73 -3.32 -5.77 -3.79
CA ASN A 73 -4.18 -6.69 -4.52
C ASN A 73 -5.59 -6.14 -4.69
N ASP A 74 -6.11 -5.49 -3.67
CA ASP A 74 -7.43 -4.87 -3.68
C ASP A 74 -7.49 -3.74 -4.72
N GLU A 75 -6.49 -2.87 -4.73
CA GLU A 75 -6.39 -1.77 -5.69
C GLU A 75 -6.18 -2.26 -7.12
N LEU A 76 -5.41 -3.34 -7.28
CA LEU A 76 -5.21 -3.97 -8.58
C LEU A 76 -6.53 -4.50 -9.15
N GLU A 77 -7.33 -5.18 -8.33
CA GLU A 77 -8.65 -5.67 -8.72
C GLU A 77 -9.59 -4.53 -9.11
N GLU A 78 -9.59 -3.43 -8.34
CA GLU A 78 -10.40 -2.26 -8.67
C GLU A 78 -9.99 -1.63 -9.99
N LEU A 79 -8.69 -1.47 -10.21
CA LEU A 79 -8.14 -0.93 -11.45
C LEU A 79 -8.57 -1.79 -12.64
N MET A 80 -8.47 -3.11 -12.49
CA MET A 80 -8.86 -4.06 -13.54
C MET A 80 -10.35 -3.95 -13.88
N LYS A 81 -11.20 -3.86 -12.87
CA LYS A 81 -12.64 -3.69 -13.05
C LYS A 81 -12.99 -2.37 -13.72
N LYS A 82 -12.36 -1.28 -13.31
CA LYS A 82 -12.66 0.06 -13.81
C LYS A 82 -12.25 0.28 -15.27
N TYR A 83 -11.05 -0.17 -15.64
CA TYR A 83 -10.45 0.24 -16.91
C TYR A 83 -10.10 -0.90 -17.85
N PHE A 84 -10.18 -2.15 -17.40
CA PHE A 84 -9.74 -3.30 -18.18
C PHE A 84 -10.80 -4.39 -18.32
N ASP A 85 -12.07 -4.01 -18.20
CA ASP A 85 -13.20 -4.93 -18.33
C ASP A 85 -13.08 -6.20 -17.48
N ASN A 86 -12.46 -6.06 -16.30
CA ASN A 86 -12.17 -7.16 -15.38
C ASN A 86 -11.35 -8.28 -16.03
N SER A 87 -10.49 -7.93 -17.00
CA SER A 87 -9.66 -8.86 -17.75
C SER A 87 -8.19 -8.76 -17.38
N PRO A 88 -7.58 -9.79 -16.75
CA PRO A 88 -6.14 -9.83 -16.51
C PRO A 88 -5.32 -9.70 -17.79
N VAL A 89 -5.81 -10.26 -18.91
CA VAL A 89 -5.11 -10.17 -20.21
C VAL A 89 -5.05 -8.74 -20.69
N LYS A 90 -6.14 -7.98 -20.57
CA LYS A 90 -6.15 -6.56 -20.99
C LYS A 90 -5.22 -5.71 -20.15
N LEU A 91 -5.24 -5.93 -18.83
CA LEU A 91 -4.30 -5.25 -17.92
C LEU A 91 -2.86 -5.60 -18.26
N PHE A 92 -2.58 -6.89 -18.44
CA PHE A 92 -1.25 -7.37 -18.78
C PHE A 92 -0.74 -6.77 -20.10
N THR A 93 -1.60 -6.68 -21.12
CA THR A 93 -1.25 -6.07 -22.39
C THR A 93 -0.77 -4.63 -22.22
N SER A 94 -1.47 -3.84 -21.40
CA SER A 94 -1.07 -2.47 -21.09
C SER A 94 0.29 -2.43 -20.38
N VAL A 95 0.52 -3.33 -19.44
CA VAL A 95 1.79 -3.42 -18.71
C VAL A 95 2.93 -3.79 -19.67
N VAL A 96 2.71 -4.77 -20.54
CA VAL A 96 3.70 -5.19 -21.55
C VAL A 96 4.13 -4.02 -22.44
N ASN A 97 3.18 -3.17 -22.82
CA ASN A 97 3.47 -2.00 -23.66
C ASN A 97 4.34 -0.93 -22.96
N LEU A 98 4.40 -0.95 -21.65
CA LEU A 98 5.23 -0.03 -20.85
C LEU A 98 6.62 -0.60 -20.54
N ALA A 99 6.82 -1.89 -20.76
CA ALA A 99 8.03 -2.60 -20.35
C ALA A 99 9.15 -2.47 -21.38
N ASP A 100 10.40 -2.38 -20.90
CA ASP A 100 11.57 -2.46 -21.76
C ASP A 100 11.94 -3.91 -22.09
N LYS A 101 12.97 -4.11 -22.91
CA LYS A 101 13.40 -5.45 -23.36
C LYS A 101 13.80 -6.36 -22.19
N GLN A 102 14.47 -5.83 -21.19
CA GLN A 102 14.90 -6.62 -20.03
C GLN A 102 13.71 -7.04 -19.18
N GLU A 103 12.77 -6.12 -18.95
CA GLU A 103 11.54 -6.40 -18.23
C GLU A 103 10.67 -7.42 -18.95
N LEU A 104 10.57 -7.32 -20.29
CA LEU A 104 9.84 -8.29 -21.11
C LEU A 104 10.40 -9.70 -20.96
N LYS A 105 11.72 -9.84 -20.92
CA LYS A 105 12.37 -11.15 -20.67
C LYS A 105 11.99 -11.73 -19.31
N LYS A 106 11.99 -10.88 -18.27
CA LYS A 106 11.59 -11.29 -16.94
C LYS A 106 10.12 -11.69 -16.88
N MET A 107 9.25 -10.93 -17.53
CA MET A 107 7.82 -11.22 -17.62
C MET A 107 7.57 -12.57 -18.30
N LYS A 108 8.25 -12.82 -19.43
CA LYS A 108 8.16 -14.09 -20.15
C LYS A 108 8.55 -15.27 -19.26
N LYS A 109 9.62 -15.10 -18.49
CA LYS A 109 10.09 -16.12 -17.55
C LYS A 109 9.08 -16.39 -16.44
N ILE A 110 8.48 -15.34 -15.89
CA ILE A 110 7.45 -15.46 -14.83
C ILE A 110 6.24 -16.22 -15.36
N ILE A 111 5.76 -15.87 -16.54
CA ILE A 111 4.60 -16.54 -17.17
C ILE A 111 4.91 -18.02 -17.37
N LYS A 112 6.07 -18.33 -17.94
CA LYS A 112 6.51 -19.69 -18.22
C LYS A 112 6.57 -20.53 -16.93
N ASN A 113 7.15 -19.97 -15.87
CA ASN A 113 7.29 -20.66 -14.59
C ASN A 113 5.95 -20.86 -13.89
N THR A 114 5.06 -19.86 -13.98
CA THR A 114 3.74 -19.90 -13.33
C THR A 114 2.81 -20.90 -14.00
N ALA A 115 2.83 -20.94 -15.32
CA ALA A 115 1.91 -21.77 -16.13
C ALA A 115 2.48 -23.12 -16.49
N ASN A 116 3.70 -23.45 -16.11
CA ASN A 116 4.41 -24.68 -16.51
C ASN A 116 4.49 -24.88 -18.04
N LEU A 117 4.63 -23.77 -18.74
CA LEU A 117 4.73 -23.76 -20.21
C LEU A 117 6.16 -24.03 -20.68
#